data_91ac9ef4bf21ddfd4e5a1ad1cf74a583
#
_entry.id   91ac9ef4bf21ddfd4e5a1ad1cf74a583
#
_cell.length_a   1.000
_cell.length_b   1.000
_cell.length_c   1.000
_cell.angle_alpha   90.00
_cell.angle_beta   90.00
_cell.angle_gamma   90.00
#
_symmetry.space_group_name_H-M   'P 1'
#
loop_
_entity.id
_entity.type
_entity.pdbx_description
1 polymer ?
#
loop_
_entity_poly.entity_id
_entity_poly.type
_entity_poly.pdbx_seq_one_letter_code
_entity_poly.pdbx_strand_id
1 'polypeptide(L)'
;REFQVVTNGFAPEFGNAGGGLVNVVSRSGTNNFHGTAFFYLRNEALDGRNAFVTTAQKPPFRRKNIGATVGGPVAANRTFFFSSVEYIARHESGAVTIPDASVAAINSVLALRPIPNSGVRAIANGVFPIGEIETLSSIKLDHLLTPNDSLVFRYLFGQDRQSNSGGVGIGGLIDVSGGGGQRTRDQSFL
;
A
#
# COMPACT_ATOMS: atom_id res chain seq x y z
N ARG A 1 21.52 -1.67 0.47
CA ARG A 1 20.31 -1.95 -0.36
C ARG A 1 20.72 -1.82 -1.82
N GLU A 2 20.44 -2.84 -2.57
CA GLU A 2 20.67 -2.85 -4.00
C GLU A 2 19.42 -3.44 -4.64
N PHE A 3 18.96 -2.83 -5.71
CA PHE A 3 17.92 -3.43 -6.54
C PHE A 3 18.35 -3.30 -8.00
N GLN A 4 18.07 -4.33 -8.75
CA GLN A 4 18.36 -4.41 -10.18
C GLN A 4 17.07 -4.66 -10.92
N VAL A 5 16.80 -3.85 -11.92
CA VAL A 5 15.67 -4.05 -12.84
C VAL A 5 16.25 -4.43 -14.20
N VAL A 6 15.87 -5.61 -14.69
CA VAL A 6 16.26 -6.11 -16.01
C VAL A 6 14.99 -6.24 -16.84
N THR A 7 14.89 -5.50 -17.92
CA THR A 7 13.70 -5.46 -18.79
C THR A 7 13.83 -6.33 -20.04
N ASN A 8 15.05 -6.75 -20.37
CA ASN A 8 15.33 -7.63 -21.52
C ASN A 8 16.66 -8.36 -21.30
N GLY A 9 16.92 -9.41 -22.06
CA GLY A 9 18.20 -10.12 -22.00
C GLY A 9 18.44 -10.89 -20.71
N PHE A 10 17.40 -11.52 -20.16
CA PHE A 10 17.51 -12.32 -18.92
C PHE A 10 18.49 -13.47 -19.11
N ALA A 11 19.37 -13.65 -18.12
CA ALA A 11 20.15 -14.87 -18.04
C ALA A 11 19.24 -16.09 -17.80
N PRO A 12 19.56 -17.26 -18.35
CA PRO A 12 18.72 -18.47 -18.25
C PRO A 12 18.37 -18.87 -16.80
N GLU A 13 19.18 -18.49 -15.85
CA GLU A 13 18.97 -18.71 -14.42
C GLU A 13 17.75 -18.00 -13.82
N PHE A 14 17.25 -16.95 -14.47
CA PHE A 14 16.08 -16.19 -14.02
C PHE A 14 14.75 -16.68 -14.61
N GLY A 15 14.77 -17.73 -15.43
CA GLY A 15 13.57 -18.35 -15.98
C GLY A 15 12.83 -17.50 -17.02
N ASN A 16 11.60 -17.87 -17.33
CA ASN A 16 10.75 -17.18 -18.31
C ASN A 16 10.06 -15.97 -17.71
N ALA A 17 10.75 -14.82 -17.70
CA ALA A 17 10.13 -13.55 -17.33
C ALA A 17 9.53 -12.88 -18.59
N GLY A 18 8.20 -12.73 -18.66
CA GLY A 18 7.51 -12.15 -19.82
C GLY A 18 7.50 -10.62 -19.87
N GLY A 19 7.96 -9.92 -18.86
CA GLY A 19 7.87 -8.45 -18.80
C GLY A 19 9.05 -7.75 -18.12
N GLY A 20 9.76 -8.40 -17.23
CA GLY A 20 10.89 -7.83 -16.50
C GLY A 20 11.21 -8.62 -15.25
N LEU A 21 12.44 -8.48 -14.77
CA LEU A 21 12.93 -9.05 -13.54
C LEU A 21 13.34 -7.93 -12.57
N VAL A 22 12.87 -8.01 -11.34
CA VAL A 22 13.31 -7.13 -10.26
C VAL A 22 14.03 -7.98 -9.21
N ASN A 23 15.34 -7.80 -9.11
CA ASN A 23 16.14 -8.45 -8.09
C ASN A 23 16.40 -7.47 -6.95
N VAL A 24 16.05 -7.86 -5.73
CA VAL A 24 16.17 -7.01 -4.54
C VAL A 24 17.06 -7.69 -3.51
N VAL A 25 18.21 -7.08 -3.23
CA VAL A 25 19.09 -7.51 -2.14
C VAL A 25 18.72 -6.75 -0.87
N SER A 26 18.14 -7.45 0.09
CA SER A 26 17.83 -6.88 1.40
C SER A 26 19.09 -6.76 2.28
N ARG A 27 19.03 -5.82 3.22
CA ARG A 27 20.11 -5.68 4.21
C ARG A 27 20.19 -6.91 5.09
N SER A 28 21.40 -7.18 5.57
CA SER A 28 21.71 -8.16 6.60
C SER A 28 22.19 -7.46 7.87
N GLY A 29 22.12 -8.15 8.99
CA GLY A 29 22.80 -7.73 10.21
C GLY A 29 24.32 -7.76 10.05
N THR A 30 25.00 -7.12 10.97
CA THR A 30 26.48 -7.07 11.08
C THR A 30 26.89 -7.36 12.50
N ASN A 31 28.20 -7.38 12.77
CA ASN A 31 28.70 -7.52 14.14
C ASN A 31 28.38 -6.33 15.07
N ASN A 32 27.95 -5.20 14.49
CA ASN A 32 27.54 -4.03 15.25
C ASN A 32 26.03 -3.85 15.14
N PHE A 33 25.37 -3.53 16.27
CA PHE A 33 23.98 -3.13 16.25
C PHE A 33 23.82 -1.82 15.49
N HIS A 34 22.86 -1.79 14.60
CA HIS A 34 22.50 -0.60 13.83
C HIS A 34 21.00 -0.60 13.57
N GLY A 35 20.46 0.59 13.44
CA GLY A 35 19.04 0.74 13.16
C GLY A 35 18.72 2.16 12.72
N THR A 36 17.51 2.31 12.24
CA THR A 36 16.95 3.61 11.86
C THR A 36 15.50 3.64 12.27
N ALA A 37 15.01 4.81 12.63
CA ALA A 37 13.59 5.07 12.77
C ALA A 37 13.24 6.32 11.97
N PHE A 38 12.04 6.36 11.41
CA PHE A 38 11.58 7.49 10.64
C PHE A 38 10.08 7.72 10.86
N PHE A 39 9.69 8.96 10.71
CA PHE A 39 8.30 9.39 10.70
C PHE A 39 8.12 10.46 9.64
N TYR A 40 7.16 10.25 8.73
CA TYR A 40 6.75 11.24 7.75
C TYR A 40 5.27 11.56 7.93
N LEU A 41 4.95 12.83 7.94
CA LEU A 41 3.59 13.34 7.98
C LEU A 41 3.37 14.25 6.78
N ARG A 42 2.31 13.99 6.03
CA ARG A 42 1.77 14.90 5.04
C ARG A 42 0.31 15.18 5.39
N ASN A 43 -0.07 16.44 5.33
CA ASN A 43 -1.42 16.88 5.66
C ASN A 43 -1.79 18.03 4.72
N GLU A 44 -3.06 18.11 4.33
CA GLU A 44 -3.57 19.15 3.45
C GLU A 44 -3.32 20.58 3.99
N ALA A 45 -3.23 20.74 5.31
CA ALA A 45 -2.91 22.05 5.91
C ALA A 45 -1.48 22.51 5.62
N LEU A 46 -0.55 21.57 5.40
CA LEU A 46 0.87 21.83 5.11
C LEU A 46 1.14 21.90 3.61
N ASP A 47 0.22 21.43 2.77
CA ASP A 47 0.37 21.44 1.32
C ASP A 47 -0.10 22.77 0.71
N GLY A 48 0.51 23.19 -0.38
CA GLY A 48 -0.01 24.26 -1.25
C GLY A 48 -1.38 23.87 -1.83
N ARG A 49 -2.20 24.88 -2.13
CA ARG A 49 -3.47 24.64 -2.83
C ARG A 49 -3.19 24.27 -4.28
N ASN A 50 -3.79 23.19 -4.74
CA ASN A 50 -3.73 22.83 -6.16
C ASN A 50 -4.56 23.85 -6.98
N ALA A 51 -3.93 24.47 -7.99
CA ALA A 51 -4.56 25.47 -8.83
C ALA A 51 -5.76 24.93 -9.64
N PHE A 52 -5.83 23.64 -9.87
CA PHE A 52 -6.91 22.98 -10.61
C PHE A 52 -8.12 22.61 -9.75
N VAL A 53 -8.03 22.76 -8.43
CA VAL A 53 -9.17 22.50 -7.52
C VAL A 53 -10.04 23.73 -7.46
N THR A 54 -11.23 23.63 -8.01
CA THR A 54 -12.21 24.74 -8.10
C THR A 54 -13.02 24.93 -6.81
N THR A 55 -13.00 23.95 -5.88
CA THR A 55 -13.67 24.06 -4.59
C THR A 55 -12.98 25.04 -3.64
N ALA A 56 -13.76 25.78 -2.85
CA ALA A 56 -13.22 26.75 -1.89
C ALA A 56 -12.34 26.10 -0.82
N GLN A 57 -12.64 24.86 -0.43
CA GLN A 57 -11.90 24.10 0.57
C GLN A 57 -10.96 23.09 -0.09
N LYS A 58 -9.78 22.91 0.53
CA LYS A 58 -8.86 21.83 0.12
C LYS A 58 -9.50 20.47 0.39
N PRO A 59 -9.42 19.52 -0.55
CA PRO A 59 -9.82 18.15 -0.28
C PRO A 59 -9.04 17.58 0.92
N PRO A 60 -9.69 16.91 1.87
CA PRO A 60 -9.01 16.28 2.98
C PRO A 60 -7.95 15.29 2.51
N PHE A 61 -6.74 15.46 3.00
CA PHE A 61 -5.62 14.55 2.72
C PHE A 61 -4.72 14.44 3.93
N ARG A 62 -4.49 13.23 4.40
CA ARG A 62 -3.55 12.95 5.48
C ARG A 62 -2.81 11.65 5.23
N ARG A 63 -1.49 11.70 5.23
CA ARG A 63 -0.64 10.52 5.15
C ARG A 63 0.34 10.51 6.32
N LYS A 64 0.38 9.41 7.02
CA LYS A 64 1.38 9.09 8.04
C LYS A 64 2.17 7.89 7.58
N ASN A 65 3.48 7.96 7.68
CA ASN A 65 4.37 6.85 7.42
C ASN A 65 5.37 6.79 8.57
N ILE A 66 5.32 5.70 9.32
CA ILE A 66 6.23 5.45 10.45
C ILE A 66 6.91 4.09 10.23
N GLY A 67 8.19 4.04 10.47
CA GLY A 67 8.92 2.80 10.34
C GLY A 67 10.20 2.77 11.14
N ALA A 68 10.68 1.56 11.33
CA ALA A 68 11.94 1.31 12.00
C ALA A 68 12.64 0.10 11.41
N THR A 69 13.96 0.11 11.51
CA THR A 69 14.81 -1.04 11.19
C THR A 69 15.79 -1.27 12.32
N VAL A 70 16.12 -2.53 12.56
CA VAL A 70 17.15 -2.92 13.49
C VAL A 70 17.90 -4.13 12.94
N GLY A 71 19.19 -4.15 13.10
CA GLY A 71 20.06 -5.28 12.72
C GLY A 71 21.28 -5.36 13.62
N GLY A 72 21.80 -6.57 13.74
CA GLY A 72 22.97 -6.82 14.58
C GLY A 72 23.29 -8.29 14.69
N PRO A 73 24.25 -8.67 15.56
CA PRO A 73 24.63 -10.04 15.80
C PRO A 73 23.68 -10.71 16.80
N VAL A 74 23.27 -11.93 16.52
CA VAL A 74 22.75 -12.88 17.52
C VAL A 74 23.93 -13.63 18.15
N ALA A 75 24.88 -14.02 17.32
CA ALA A 75 26.19 -14.54 17.75
C ALA A 75 27.26 -13.85 16.89
N ALA A 76 28.24 -13.24 17.55
CA ALA A 76 29.29 -12.50 16.86
C ALA A 76 30.02 -13.38 15.83
N ASN A 77 30.30 -12.81 14.67
CA ASN A 77 30.96 -13.44 13.53
C ASN A 77 30.24 -14.68 12.95
N ARG A 78 29.04 -15.02 13.42
CA ARG A 78 28.38 -16.27 13.02
C ARG A 78 26.91 -16.12 12.66
N THR A 79 26.13 -15.40 13.48
CA THR A 79 24.68 -15.29 13.26
C THR A 79 24.26 -13.85 13.34
N PHE A 80 23.58 -13.39 12.32
CA PHE A 80 23.11 -12.01 12.22
C PHE A 80 21.63 -11.97 11.99
N PHE A 81 21.00 -10.92 12.48
CA PHE A 81 19.60 -10.65 12.17
C PHE A 81 19.42 -9.25 11.58
N PHE A 82 18.39 -9.08 10.81
CA PHE A 82 17.89 -7.78 10.35
C PHE A 82 16.37 -7.79 10.33
N SER A 83 15.75 -6.81 10.97
CA SER A 83 14.30 -6.66 11.00
C SER A 83 13.90 -5.27 10.55
N SER A 84 12.74 -5.18 9.91
CA SER A 84 12.11 -3.92 9.55
C SER A 84 10.60 -3.97 9.79
N VAL A 85 10.03 -2.84 10.15
CA VAL A 85 8.58 -2.62 10.19
C VAL A 85 8.28 -1.25 9.62
N GLU A 86 7.22 -1.18 8.83
CA GLU A 86 6.68 0.06 8.27
C GLU A 86 5.16 0.04 8.35
N TYR A 87 4.60 1.14 8.79
CA TYR A 87 3.17 1.38 8.87
C TYR A 87 2.84 2.65 8.11
N ILE A 88 1.94 2.53 7.14
CA ILE A 88 1.46 3.62 6.32
C ILE A 88 -0.04 3.76 6.53
N ALA A 89 -0.50 4.94 6.92
CA ALA A 89 -1.92 5.27 6.98
C ALA A 89 -2.19 6.46 6.08
N ARG A 90 -3.05 6.26 5.08
CA ARG A 90 -3.48 7.27 4.13
C ARG A 90 -4.99 7.48 4.28
N HIS A 91 -5.38 8.72 4.47
CA HIS A 91 -6.77 9.16 4.43
C HIS A 91 -6.84 10.27 3.39
N GLU A 92 -7.66 10.05 2.39
CA GLU A 92 -7.88 10.99 1.30
C GLU A 92 -9.38 11.05 0.97
N SER A 93 -9.73 11.92 0.08
CA SER A 93 -11.09 12.01 -0.43
C SER A 93 -11.11 11.85 -1.93
N GLY A 94 -12.05 11.06 -2.39
CA GLY A 94 -12.40 10.98 -3.80
C GLY A 94 -13.68 11.74 -4.08
N ALA A 95 -13.81 12.28 -5.28
CA ALA A 95 -15.00 12.97 -5.72
C ALA A 95 -15.80 12.10 -6.70
N VAL A 96 -17.09 11.98 -6.47
CA VAL A 96 -18.04 11.45 -7.44
C VAL A 96 -18.71 12.66 -8.12
N THR A 97 -18.60 12.73 -9.43
CA THR A 97 -19.00 13.88 -10.23
C THR A 97 -20.05 13.50 -11.27
N ILE A 98 -21.06 12.75 -10.86
CA ILE A 98 -22.22 12.46 -11.70
C ILE A 98 -23.06 13.74 -11.81
N PRO A 99 -23.52 14.15 -13.00
CA PRO A 99 -24.42 15.31 -13.12
C PRO A 99 -25.65 15.17 -12.23
N ASP A 100 -26.02 16.21 -11.49
CA ASP A 100 -27.14 16.17 -10.53
C ASP A 100 -28.44 15.72 -11.15
N ALA A 101 -28.72 16.13 -12.39
CA ALA A 101 -29.89 15.68 -13.16
C ALA A 101 -29.90 14.16 -13.36
N SER A 102 -28.74 13.57 -13.61
CA SER A 102 -28.60 12.12 -13.77
C SER A 102 -28.76 11.40 -12.43
N VAL A 103 -28.24 11.95 -11.35
CA VAL A 103 -28.45 11.44 -9.98
C VAL A 103 -29.94 11.43 -9.64
N ALA A 104 -30.65 12.53 -9.90
CA ALA A 104 -32.05 12.64 -9.65
C ALA A 104 -32.87 11.64 -10.49
N ALA A 105 -32.57 11.52 -11.79
CA ALA A 105 -33.26 10.59 -12.69
C ALA A 105 -33.05 9.12 -12.26
N ILE A 106 -31.84 8.72 -11.93
CA ILE A 106 -31.55 7.36 -11.48
C ILE A 106 -32.23 7.06 -10.15
N ASN A 107 -32.17 7.98 -9.20
CA ASN A 107 -32.80 7.79 -7.89
C ASN A 107 -34.35 7.72 -8.00
N SER A 108 -34.96 8.44 -8.91
CA SER A 108 -36.40 8.32 -9.15
C SER A 108 -36.80 6.94 -9.69
N VAL A 109 -35.98 6.36 -10.57
CA VAL A 109 -36.20 5.00 -11.09
C VAL A 109 -35.99 3.96 -10.00
N LEU A 110 -34.92 4.10 -9.18
CA LEU A 110 -34.66 3.20 -8.06
C LEU A 110 -35.76 3.21 -7.00
N ALA A 111 -36.39 4.38 -6.77
CA ALA A 111 -37.52 4.51 -5.86
C ALA A 111 -38.78 3.81 -6.38
N LEU A 112 -39.02 3.86 -7.69
CA LEU A 112 -40.17 3.21 -8.33
C LEU A 112 -39.98 1.68 -8.50
N ARG A 113 -38.73 1.23 -8.60
CA ARG A 113 -38.38 -0.19 -8.80
C ARG A 113 -37.28 -0.61 -7.85
N PRO A 114 -37.57 -0.73 -6.54
CA PRO A 114 -36.55 -1.21 -5.59
C PRO A 114 -36.16 -2.64 -5.96
N ILE A 115 -34.84 -2.89 -6.01
CA ILE A 115 -34.31 -4.23 -6.25
C ILE A 115 -34.26 -4.95 -4.91
N PRO A 116 -35.10 -5.97 -4.67
CA PRO A 116 -35.14 -6.67 -3.39
C PRO A 116 -33.80 -7.31 -3.06
N ASN A 117 -33.37 -7.21 -1.83
CA ASN A 117 -32.13 -7.82 -1.29
C ASN A 117 -30.82 -7.39 -1.97
N SER A 118 -30.83 -6.33 -2.77
CA SER A 118 -29.64 -5.88 -3.50
C SER A 118 -28.68 -5.03 -2.67
N GLY A 119 -29.11 -4.52 -1.52
CA GLY A 119 -28.36 -3.51 -0.77
C GLY A 119 -28.18 -2.17 -1.53
N VAL A 120 -28.80 -2.05 -2.71
CA VAL A 120 -28.73 -0.83 -3.53
C VAL A 120 -29.46 0.29 -2.81
N ARG A 121 -28.74 1.33 -2.49
CA ARG A 121 -29.25 2.60 -1.97
C ARG A 121 -29.31 3.65 -3.08
N ALA A 122 -29.95 4.76 -2.79
CA ALA A 122 -29.89 5.92 -3.66
C ALA A 122 -28.42 6.29 -3.94
N ILE A 123 -28.12 6.59 -5.20
CA ILE A 123 -26.80 7.10 -5.57
C ILE A 123 -26.62 8.51 -5.05
N ALA A 124 -25.40 8.87 -4.73
CA ALA A 124 -25.05 10.17 -4.20
C ALA A 124 -23.84 10.76 -4.94
N ASN A 125 -23.88 12.08 -5.08
CA ASN A 125 -22.79 12.89 -5.61
C ASN A 125 -22.05 13.56 -4.44
N GLY A 126 -20.78 13.89 -4.61
CA GLY A 126 -20.01 14.61 -3.59
C GLY A 126 -18.61 14.07 -3.33
N VAL A 127 -18.08 14.43 -2.18
CA VAL A 127 -16.74 14.05 -1.73
C VAL A 127 -16.88 12.98 -0.63
N PHE A 128 -16.20 11.87 -0.82
CA PHE A 128 -16.28 10.71 0.07
C PHE A 128 -14.88 10.30 0.59
N PRO A 129 -14.76 9.86 1.84
CA PRO A 129 -13.48 9.48 2.40
C PRO A 129 -12.99 8.14 1.82
N ILE A 130 -11.71 8.08 1.50
CA ILE A 130 -10.97 6.87 1.14
C ILE A 130 -9.89 6.66 2.20
N GLY A 131 -9.78 5.45 2.70
CA GLY A 131 -8.75 5.07 3.66
C GLY A 131 -7.91 3.91 3.14
N GLU A 132 -6.62 3.97 3.41
CA GLU A 132 -5.68 2.88 3.17
C GLU A 132 -4.75 2.76 4.36
N ILE A 133 -4.61 1.55 4.86
CA ILE A 133 -3.68 1.21 5.94
C ILE A 133 -2.84 0.04 5.46
N GLU A 134 -1.55 0.27 5.33
CA GLU A 134 -0.58 -0.73 4.94
C GLU A 134 0.38 -1.00 6.09
N THR A 135 0.65 -2.26 6.33
CA THR A 135 1.65 -2.71 7.30
C THR A 135 2.59 -3.68 6.61
N LEU A 136 3.87 -3.35 6.60
CA LEU A 136 4.93 -4.18 6.05
C LEU A 136 5.90 -4.54 7.18
N SER A 137 6.28 -5.80 7.26
CA SER A 137 7.35 -6.22 8.16
C SER A 137 8.20 -7.30 7.53
N SER A 138 9.45 -7.33 7.94
CA SER A 138 10.37 -8.38 7.52
C SER A 138 11.33 -8.74 8.63
N ILE A 139 11.72 -10.01 8.64
CA ILE A 139 12.83 -10.49 9.44
C ILE A 139 13.72 -11.37 8.57
N LYS A 140 15.01 -11.19 8.70
CA LYS A 140 16.05 -11.96 8.03
C LYS A 140 17.06 -12.45 9.07
N LEU A 141 17.43 -13.72 8.95
CA LEU A 141 18.49 -14.35 9.74
C LEU A 141 19.52 -14.90 8.77
N ASP A 142 20.77 -14.56 9.00
CA ASP A 142 21.91 -15.05 8.25
C ASP A 142 22.79 -15.86 9.24
N HIS A 143 23.07 -17.12 8.94
CA HIS A 143 23.89 -18.00 9.78
C HIS A 143 25.01 -18.63 8.97
N LEU A 144 26.24 -18.43 9.42
CA LEU A 144 27.43 -19.06 8.85
C LEU A 144 27.60 -20.45 9.46
N LEU A 145 27.32 -21.48 8.67
CA LEU A 145 27.53 -22.89 9.08
C LEU A 145 29.00 -23.24 9.09
N THR A 146 29.70 -22.93 8.00
CA THR A 146 31.14 -23.06 7.79
C THR A 146 31.67 -21.77 7.15
N PRO A 147 33.00 -21.60 6.99
CA PRO A 147 33.51 -20.45 6.25
C PRO A 147 33.02 -20.33 4.81
N ASN A 148 32.58 -21.43 4.21
CA ASN A 148 32.12 -21.48 2.82
C ASN A 148 30.62 -21.67 2.67
N ASP A 149 29.91 -22.01 3.76
CA ASP A 149 28.47 -22.30 3.71
C ASP A 149 27.69 -21.37 4.62
N SER A 150 26.61 -20.82 4.09
CA SER A 150 25.71 -19.95 4.83
C SER A 150 24.24 -20.37 4.66
N LEU A 151 23.48 -20.23 5.73
CA LEU A 151 22.04 -20.42 5.74
C LEU A 151 21.37 -19.06 5.90
N VAL A 152 20.41 -18.77 5.03
CA VAL A 152 19.60 -17.56 5.08
C VAL A 152 18.15 -17.95 5.28
N PHE A 153 17.52 -17.35 6.29
CA PHE A 153 16.09 -17.42 6.50
C PHE A 153 15.50 -16.03 6.37
N ARG A 154 14.40 -15.89 5.63
CA ARG A 154 13.66 -14.64 5.49
C ARG A 154 12.18 -14.89 5.61
N TYR A 155 11.52 -14.04 6.40
CA TYR A 155 10.08 -13.93 6.46
C TYR A 155 9.63 -12.53 6.11
N LEU A 156 8.66 -12.43 5.22
CA LEU A 156 8.03 -11.19 4.81
C LEU A 156 6.55 -11.25 5.15
N PHE A 157 6.04 -10.18 5.71
CA PHE A 157 4.64 -9.99 5.98
C PHE A 157 4.18 -8.65 5.44
N GLY A 158 3.09 -8.68 4.65
CA GLY A 158 2.38 -7.52 4.14
C GLY A 158 0.90 -7.61 4.47
N GLN A 159 0.32 -6.53 4.90
CA GLN A 159 -1.12 -6.39 5.05
C GLN A 159 -1.55 -5.03 4.54
N ASP A 160 -2.48 -5.03 3.61
CA ASP A 160 -3.17 -3.84 3.11
C ASP A 160 -4.65 -3.91 3.48
N ARG A 161 -5.18 -2.79 3.94
CA ARG A 161 -6.60 -2.58 4.21
C ARG A 161 -7.04 -1.29 3.53
N GLN A 162 -7.98 -1.43 2.62
CA GLN A 162 -8.55 -0.30 1.92
C GLN A 162 -10.03 -0.16 2.27
N SER A 163 -10.49 1.06 2.41
CA SER A 163 -11.90 1.41 2.56
C SER A 163 -12.34 2.31 1.42
N ASN A 164 -13.53 2.05 0.88
CA ASN A 164 -14.10 2.73 -0.29
C ASN A 164 -13.21 2.66 -1.54
N SER A 165 -12.37 1.61 -1.64
CA SER A 165 -11.60 1.36 -2.86
C SER A 165 -12.53 0.94 -4.00
N GLY A 166 -12.34 1.51 -5.19
CA GLY A 166 -13.10 1.17 -6.39
C GLY A 166 -14.36 1.99 -6.64
N GLY A 167 -14.96 2.61 -5.62
CA GLY A 167 -16.15 3.47 -5.79
C GLY A 167 -15.84 4.93 -5.97
N VAL A 168 -14.67 5.38 -5.56
CA VAL A 168 -14.29 6.78 -5.52
C VAL A 168 -12.89 6.96 -6.09
N GLY A 169 -12.70 7.85 -7.03
CA GLY A 169 -11.37 8.26 -7.49
C GLY A 169 -10.96 7.81 -8.89
N ILE A 170 -11.76 7.00 -9.59
CA ILE A 170 -11.49 6.63 -10.97
C ILE A 170 -12.59 7.14 -11.88
N GLY A 171 -12.40 8.33 -12.41
CA GLY A 171 -13.14 8.79 -13.58
C GLY A 171 -14.64 9.10 -13.40
N GLY A 172 -15.11 9.38 -12.20
CA GLY A 172 -16.37 10.14 -12.00
C GLY A 172 -17.70 9.47 -12.30
N LEU A 173 -17.71 8.18 -12.65
CA LEU A 173 -18.95 7.50 -13.06
C LEU A 173 -19.44 6.42 -12.09
N ILE A 174 -18.68 6.13 -11.03
CA ILE A 174 -19.04 5.10 -10.07
C ILE A 174 -19.44 5.77 -8.75
N ASP A 175 -20.68 5.53 -8.33
CA ASP A 175 -21.18 5.97 -7.04
C ASP A 175 -20.44 5.30 -5.88
N VAL A 176 -20.41 5.94 -4.72
CA VAL A 176 -19.80 5.45 -3.48
C VAL A 176 -20.35 4.08 -3.04
N SER A 177 -21.57 3.72 -3.48
CA SER A 177 -22.13 2.39 -3.24
C SER A 177 -21.36 1.26 -3.93
N GLY A 178 -20.59 1.57 -4.98
CA GLY A 178 -19.67 0.65 -5.62
C GLY A 178 -18.34 0.50 -4.87
N GLY A 179 -18.09 1.34 -3.87
CA GLY A 179 -16.91 1.27 -3.02
C GLY A 179 -17.03 0.15 -2.00
N GLY A 180 -15.97 -0.62 -1.85
CA GLY A 180 -15.88 -1.72 -0.90
C GLY A 180 -14.67 -1.59 0.00
N GLY A 181 -14.68 -2.36 1.07
CA GLY A 181 -13.47 -2.61 1.85
C GLY A 181 -12.71 -3.81 1.27
N GLN A 182 -11.42 -3.65 1.06
CA GLN A 182 -10.53 -4.72 0.67
C GLN A 182 -9.49 -4.95 1.76
N ARG A 183 -9.19 -6.20 2.02
CA ARG A 183 -8.09 -6.59 2.89
C ARG A 183 -7.27 -7.67 2.21
N THR A 184 -6.01 -7.34 1.96
CA THR A 184 -5.04 -8.28 1.41
C THR A 184 -4.01 -8.60 2.49
N ARG A 185 -3.58 -9.84 2.54
CA ARG A 185 -2.50 -10.30 3.41
C ARG A 185 -1.59 -11.21 2.62
N ASP A 186 -0.33 -10.86 2.58
CA ASP A 186 0.72 -11.61 1.90
C ASP A 186 1.77 -12.07 2.91
N GLN A 187 2.20 -13.32 2.75
CA GLN A 187 3.25 -13.91 3.57
C GLN A 187 4.16 -14.73 2.67
N SER A 188 5.45 -14.56 2.84
CA SER A 188 6.43 -15.38 2.12
C SER A 188 7.59 -15.79 3.02
N PHE A 189 8.07 -16.99 2.80
CA PHE A 189 9.24 -17.58 3.45
C PHE A 189 10.27 -17.92 2.37
N LEU A 190 11.53 -17.65 2.65
CA LEU A 190 12.68 -17.98 1.82
C LEU A 190 13.82 -18.53 2.70
#